data_4a0f8316d8ca6e08d66136b323b95464
#
_entry.id   4a0f8316d8ca6e08d66136b323b95464
#
_cell.length_a   1.000
_cell.length_b   1.000
_cell.length_c   1.000
_cell.angle_alpha   90.00
_cell.angle_beta   90.00
_cell.angle_gamma   90.00
#
_symmetry.space_group_name_H-M   'P 1'
#
loop_
_entity.id
_entity.type
_entity.pdbx_description
1 polymer ?
#
loop_
_entity_poly.entity_id
_entity_poly.type
_entity_poly.pdbx_seq_one_letter_code
_entity_poly.pdbx_strand_id
1 'polypeptide(L)'
;VSTETTSMIQPVIVTYAGRVATVELNRPESMNAMNGDMLSEMVCKLKELNSDDSIDIVILKGNGKAFSSGGDIKWMLNGTGDFKNVMDCINELVTTLYCMPKLTISAIHGAAAGLGLSIALATDYTIAKEGSKLAMNFIGIGLIPDGGAHFFLERRLGEVRAKELIWEGKVMSPAEALEKNLINEIAEDLDLSVEKKVQEWLSKPVQAMIKTKKILAERNRPLLLKILELEKYGQDKMRTTEDHKEGITAFVEKRKPNFTGK
;
A
#
# COMPACT_ATOMS: atom_id res chain seq x y z
N VAL A 1 -28.84 -23.00 -24.94
CA VAL A 1 -28.29 -22.78 -23.61
C VAL A 1 -27.05 -21.93 -23.80
N SER A 2 -27.22 -20.61 -23.68
CA SER A 2 -26.12 -19.65 -23.72
C SER A 2 -25.44 -19.65 -22.35
N THR A 3 -24.26 -20.20 -22.29
CA THR A 3 -23.35 -20.02 -21.16
C THR A 3 -22.86 -18.58 -21.19
N GLU A 4 -23.46 -17.71 -20.38
CA GLU A 4 -22.88 -16.41 -20.04
C GLU A 4 -21.57 -16.69 -19.28
N THR A 5 -20.45 -16.52 -19.97
CA THR A 5 -19.14 -16.46 -19.34
C THR A 5 -19.09 -15.14 -18.58
N THR A 6 -19.40 -15.19 -17.29
CA THR A 6 -19.15 -14.07 -16.39
C THR A 6 -17.67 -13.80 -16.46
N SER A 7 -17.25 -12.76 -17.17
CA SER A 7 -15.86 -12.32 -17.18
C SER A 7 -15.49 -11.97 -15.75
N MET A 8 -14.66 -12.78 -15.10
CA MET A 8 -14.13 -12.45 -13.79
C MET A 8 -13.39 -11.12 -13.90
N ILE A 9 -13.86 -10.11 -13.18
CA ILE A 9 -13.19 -8.80 -13.13
C ILE A 9 -11.81 -9.02 -12.56
N GLN A 10 -10.77 -8.70 -13.34
CA GLN A 10 -9.39 -8.79 -12.87
C GLN A 10 -9.20 -7.76 -11.75
N PRO A 11 -8.77 -8.18 -10.53
CA PRO A 11 -8.61 -7.27 -9.41
C PRO A 11 -7.42 -6.33 -9.56
N VAL A 12 -6.49 -6.63 -10.49
CA VAL A 12 -5.33 -5.80 -10.82
C VAL A 12 -5.19 -5.73 -12.33
N ILE A 13 -5.10 -4.52 -12.87
CA ILE A 13 -4.90 -4.28 -14.30
C ILE A 13 -3.50 -3.70 -14.50
N VAL A 14 -2.77 -4.20 -15.50
CA VAL A 14 -1.48 -3.62 -15.90
C VAL A 14 -1.59 -3.09 -17.32
N THR A 15 -1.21 -1.84 -17.51
CA THR A 15 -1.12 -1.17 -18.81
C THR A 15 0.30 -0.68 -19.06
N TYR A 16 0.68 -0.62 -20.33
CA TYR A 16 2.05 -0.31 -20.75
C TYR A 16 2.05 0.90 -21.69
N ALA A 17 3.00 1.80 -21.46
CA ALA A 17 3.25 2.96 -22.32
C ALA A 17 4.78 3.17 -22.49
N GLY A 18 5.37 2.61 -23.56
CA GLY A 18 6.81 2.63 -23.74
C GLY A 18 7.54 1.93 -22.58
N ARG A 19 8.39 2.66 -21.87
CA ARG A 19 9.19 2.17 -20.73
C ARG A 19 8.47 2.29 -19.37
N VAL A 20 7.17 2.51 -19.39
CA VAL A 20 6.35 2.73 -18.19
C VAL A 20 5.26 1.68 -18.11
N ALA A 21 5.09 1.05 -16.95
CA ALA A 21 3.96 0.21 -16.62
C ALA A 21 3.12 0.85 -15.53
N THR A 22 1.80 0.83 -15.69
CA THR A 22 0.83 1.26 -14.67
C THR A 22 0.11 0.04 -14.12
N VAL A 23 0.23 -0.18 -12.82
CA VAL A 23 -0.48 -1.20 -12.04
C VAL A 23 -1.67 -0.52 -11.36
N GLU A 24 -2.87 -0.90 -11.76
CA GLU A 24 -4.10 -0.33 -11.27
C GLU A 24 -4.86 -1.32 -10.39
N LEU A 25 -5.13 -0.93 -9.14
CA LEU A 25 -6.00 -1.67 -8.23
C LEU A 25 -7.44 -1.55 -8.73
N ASN A 26 -8.11 -2.66 -9.01
CA ASN A 26 -9.37 -2.68 -9.74
C ASN A 26 -10.49 -3.44 -9.00
N ARG A 27 -10.78 -2.99 -7.77
CA ARG A 27 -11.97 -3.34 -6.99
C ARG A 27 -12.69 -2.05 -6.53
N PRO A 28 -13.12 -1.19 -7.48
CA PRO A 28 -13.65 0.15 -7.16
C PRO A 28 -14.90 0.12 -6.27
N GLU A 29 -15.72 -0.93 -6.35
CA GLU A 29 -16.92 -1.15 -5.52
C GLU A 29 -16.60 -1.27 -4.04
N SER A 30 -15.40 -1.76 -3.69
CA SER A 30 -14.90 -1.87 -2.32
C SER A 30 -13.84 -0.80 -1.97
N MET A 31 -13.72 0.27 -2.78
CA MET A 31 -12.65 1.26 -2.67
C MET A 31 -11.25 0.62 -2.70
N ASN A 32 -11.06 -0.37 -3.54
CA ASN A 32 -9.82 -1.13 -3.70
C ASN A 32 -9.32 -1.74 -2.38
N ALA A 33 -10.26 -2.23 -1.54
CA ALA A 33 -9.92 -3.02 -0.37
C ALA A 33 -9.21 -4.31 -0.81
N MET A 34 -8.12 -4.67 -0.14
CA MET A 34 -7.23 -5.77 -0.53
C MET A 34 -7.65 -7.06 0.16
N ASN A 35 -8.17 -8.00 -0.63
CA ASN A 35 -8.41 -9.39 -0.24
C ASN A 35 -7.26 -10.28 -0.73
N GLY A 36 -7.30 -11.59 -0.40
CA GLY A 36 -6.26 -12.54 -0.78
C GLY A 36 -6.03 -12.63 -2.29
N ASP A 37 -7.09 -12.59 -3.10
CA ASP A 37 -7.00 -12.67 -4.56
C ASP A 37 -6.27 -11.46 -5.15
N MET A 38 -6.64 -10.25 -4.72
CA MET A 38 -5.96 -9.02 -5.18
C MET A 38 -4.49 -9.02 -4.75
N LEU A 39 -4.18 -9.41 -3.52
CA LEU A 39 -2.79 -9.47 -3.05
C LEU A 39 -1.95 -10.47 -3.86
N SER A 40 -2.49 -11.65 -4.11
CA SER A 40 -1.82 -12.67 -4.92
C SER A 40 -1.59 -12.21 -6.36
N GLU A 41 -2.59 -11.56 -6.96
CA GLU A 41 -2.47 -10.98 -8.31
C GLU A 41 -1.43 -9.86 -8.35
N MET A 42 -1.41 -8.96 -7.36
CA MET A 42 -0.40 -7.89 -7.25
C MET A 42 1.01 -8.47 -7.16
N VAL A 43 1.24 -9.51 -6.34
CA VAL A 43 2.53 -10.19 -6.24
C VAL A 43 2.95 -10.74 -7.61
N CYS A 44 2.03 -11.41 -8.30
CA CYS A 44 2.28 -11.99 -9.62
C CYS A 44 2.70 -10.90 -10.62
N LYS A 45 1.90 -9.84 -10.74
CA LYS A 45 2.17 -8.72 -11.66
C LYS A 45 3.46 -7.97 -11.35
N LEU A 46 3.75 -7.72 -10.07
CA LEU A 46 5.01 -7.06 -9.70
C LEU A 46 6.23 -7.95 -9.98
N LYS A 47 6.13 -9.28 -9.85
CA LYS A 47 7.21 -10.20 -10.25
C LYS A 47 7.43 -10.21 -11.76
N GLU A 48 6.36 -10.21 -12.55
CA GLU A 48 6.45 -10.08 -14.02
C GLU A 48 7.19 -8.79 -14.38
N LEU A 49 6.77 -7.64 -13.82
CA LEU A 49 7.41 -6.34 -14.06
C LEU A 49 8.84 -6.26 -13.52
N ASN A 50 9.14 -6.93 -12.40
CA ASN A 50 10.50 -6.97 -11.85
C ASN A 50 11.50 -7.57 -12.84
N SER A 51 11.07 -8.53 -13.65
CA SER A 51 11.89 -9.25 -14.64
C SER A 51 11.80 -8.69 -16.05
N ASP A 52 10.97 -7.69 -16.30
CA ASP A 52 10.79 -7.09 -17.63
C ASP A 52 11.79 -5.93 -17.84
N ASP A 53 12.87 -6.20 -18.57
CA ASP A 53 13.92 -5.21 -18.82
C ASP A 53 13.47 -4.06 -19.76
N SER A 54 12.30 -4.16 -20.40
CA SER A 54 11.76 -3.07 -21.22
C SER A 54 11.13 -1.95 -20.37
N ILE A 55 10.84 -2.19 -19.10
CA ILE A 55 10.21 -1.25 -18.18
C ILE A 55 11.25 -0.64 -17.24
N ASP A 56 11.19 0.67 -17.09
CA ASP A 56 12.03 1.41 -16.13
C ASP A 56 11.22 2.04 -14.98
N ILE A 57 9.96 2.36 -15.23
CA ILE A 57 9.09 3.04 -14.26
C ILE A 57 7.82 2.24 -14.06
N VAL A 58 7.42 2.04 -12.79
CA VAL A 58 6.16 1.41 -12.39
C VAL A 58 5.33 2.42 -11.60
N ILE A 59 4.09 2.65 -12.04
CA ILE A 59 3.12 3.51 -11.38
C ILE A 59 2.08 2.62 -10.70
N LEU A 60 1.80 2.87 -9.40
CA LEU A 60 0.68 2.29 -8.68
C LEU A 60 -0.44 3.32 -8.59
N LYS A 61 -1.65 2.94 -8.96
CA LYS A 61 -2.85 3.76 -8.78
C LYS A 61 -4.08 2.91 -8.47
N GLY A 62 -5.17 3.53 -8.04
CA GLY A 62 -6.45 2.84 -7.84
C GLY A 62 -7.43 3.21 -8.96
N ASN A 63 -8.35 2.31 -9.29
CA ASN A 63 -9.50 2.61 -10.11
C ASN A 63 -10.66 3.13 -9.25
N GLY A 64 -11.50 4.00 -9.80
CA GLY A 64 -12.69 4.53 -9.15
C GLY A 64 -12.42 5.69 -8.19
N LYS A 65 -12.92 5.60 -6.95
CA LYS A 65 -12.97 6.75 -6.02
C LYS A 65 -11.82 6.83 -5.02
N ALA A 66 -10.96 5.81 -4.96
CA ALA A 66 -9.90 5.72 -3.96
C ALA A 66 -8.66 4.98 -4.51
N PHE A 67 -7.52 5.30 -3.96
CA PHE A 67 -6.31 4.49 -4.14
C PHE A 67 -6.53 3.10 -3.51
N SER A 68 -6.71 3.04 -2.20
CA SER A 68 -7.10 1.83 -1.48
C SER A 68 -7.55 2.15 -0.06
N SER A 69 -8.62 1.49 0.39
CA SER A 69 -9.10 1.55 1.78
C SER A 69 -8.35 0.61 2.74
N GLY A 70 -7.33 -0.13 2.26
CA GLY A 70 -6.54 -1.06 3.06
C GLY A 70 -7.00 -2.50 2.96
N GLY A 71 -6.81 -3.29 4.01
CA GLY A 71 -7.27 -4.68 4.06
C GLY A 71 -8.80 -4.80 4.01
N ASP A 72 -9.29 -5.83 3.34
CA ASP A 72 -10.73 -6.07 3.20
C ASP A 72 -11.28 -6.70 4.50
N ILE A 73 -11.80 -5.84 5.39
CA ILE A 73 -12.33 -6.24 6.70
C ILE A 73 -13.50 -7.23 6.55
N LYS A 74 -14.36 -7.06 5.55
CA LYS A 74 -15.49 -7.98 5.31
C LYS A 74 -15.00 -9.37 4.92
N TRP A 75 -13.96 -9.42 4.08
CA TRP A 75 -13.33 -10.68 3.71
C TRP A 75 -12.65 -11.35 4.91
N MET A 76 -11.98 -10.57 5.77
CA MET A 76 -11.36 -11.08 7.01
C MET A 76 -12.38 -11.68 7.98
N LEU A 77 -13.57 -11.07 8.11
CA LEU A 77 -14.65 -11.56 8.98
C LEU A 77 -15.24 -12.88 8.51
N ASN A 78 -15.28 -13.12 7.21
CA ASN A 78 -15.87 -14.36 6.65
C ASN A 78 -15.00 -15.61 6.90
N GLY A 79 -13.80 -15.46 7.48
CA GLY A 79 -12.95 -16.57 7.90
C GLY A 79 -12.44 -17.47 6.77
N THR A 80 -12.65 -17.10 5.50
CA THR A 80 -12.33 -17.94 4.33
C THR A 80 -10.85 -17.87 3.91
N GLY A 81 -10.06 -16.96 4.51
CA GLY A 81 -8.68 -16.73 4.11
C GLY A 81 -7.67 -17.38 5.06
N ASP A 82 -6.65 -18.02 4.49
CA ASP A 82 -5.43 -18.36 5.22
C ASP A 82 -4.65 -17.07 5.53
N PHE A 83 -4.81 -16.57 6.76
CA PHE A 83 -4.16 -15.34 7.23
C PHE A 83 -2.65 -15.38 7.06
N LYS A 84 -2.04 -16.54 7.30
CA LYS A 84 -0.60 -16.71 7.14
C LYS A 84 -0.18 -16.46 5.69
N ASN A 85 -0.92 -17.01 4.75
CA ASN A 85 -0.67 -16.81 3.32
C ASN A 85 -0.89 -15.34 2.91
N VAL A 86 -1.89 -14.67 3.46
CA VAL A 86 -2.13 -13.23 3.22
C VAL A 86 -0.94 -12.40 3.69
N MET A 87 -0.43 -12.64 4.89
CA MET A 87 0.75 -11.92 5.40
C MET A 87 2.00 -12.23 4.58
N ASP A 88 2.17 -13.47 4.11
CA ASP A 88 3.26 -13.83 3.22
C ASP A 88 3.17 -13.11 1.87
N CYS A 89 1.97 -12.99 1.29
CA CYS A 89 1.72 -12.17 0.10
C CYS A 89 2.05 -10.69 0.33
N ILE A 90 1.62 -10.11 1.45
CA ILE A 90 1.93 -8.72 1.80
C ILE A 90 3.44 -8.51 1.90
N ASN A 91 4.14 -9.40 2.60
CA ASN A 91 5.59 -9.33 2.77
C ASN A 91 6.33 -9.43 1.44
N GLU A 92 5.90 -10.36 0.58
CA GLU A 92 6.49 -10.55 -0.75
C GLU A 92 6.22 -9.35 -1.66
N LEU A 93 4.99 -8.83 -1.67
CA LEU A 93 4.58 -7.65 -2.44
C LEU A 93 5.46 -6.44 -2.08
N VAL A 94 5.55 -6.12 -0.79
CA VAL A 94 6.31 -4.97 -0.30
C VAL A 94 7.80 -5.12 -0.58
N THR A 95 8.35 -6.31 -0.34
CA THR A 95 9.77 -6.60 -0.62
C THR A 95 10.06 -6.45 -2.11
N THR A 96 9.21 -6.99 -2.98
CA THR A 96 9.36 -6.89 -4.43
C THR A 96 9.30 -5.43 -4.87
N LEU A 97 8.28 -4.68 -4.43
CA LEU A 97 8.08 -3.28 -4.80
C LEU A 97 9.25 -2.39 -4.36
N TYR A 98 9.71 -2.56 -3.12
CA TYR A 98 10.82 -1.79 -2.58
C TYR A 98 12.17 -2.11 -3.23
N CYS A 99 12.42 -3.40 -3.54
CA CYS A 99 13.71 -3.87 -4.04
C CYS A 99 13.81 -3.97 -5.57
N MET A 100 12.70 -3.83 -6.32
CA MET A 100 12.71 -4.00 -7.77
C MET A 100 13.66 -3.02 -8.48
N PRO A 101 14.30 -3.44 -9.60
CA PRO A 101 15.19 -2.59 -10.39
C PRO A 101 14.39 -1.66 -11.32
N LYS A 102 13.42 -0.96 -10.78
CA LYS A 102 12.54 0.01 -11.45
C LYS A 102 12.35 1.20 -10.53
N LEU A 103 12.13 2.38 -11.08
CA LEU A 103 11.65 3.52 -10.32
C LEU A 103 10.14 3.36 -10.10
N THR A 104 9.64 3.74 -8.92
CA THR A 104 8.25 3.49 -8.56
C THR A 104 7.55 4.75 -8.08
N ILE A 105 6.32 4.96 -8.54
CA ILE A 105 5.47 6.10 -8.18
C ILE A 105 4.14 5.58 -7.64
N SER A 106 3.68 6.08 -6.50
CA SER A 106 2.30 5.94 -6.06
C SER A 106 1.49 7.19 -6.35
N ALA A 107 0.41 7.03 -7.09
CA ALA A 107 -0.54 8.09 -7.44
C ALA A 107 -1.81 7.95 -6.59
N ILE A 108 -1.86 8.70 -5.47
CA ILE A 108 -2.94 8.62 -4.49
C ILE A 108 -4.06 9.58 -4.84
N HIS A 109 -5.30 9.08 -4.92
CA HIS A 109 -6.52 9.88 -4.89
C HIS A 109 -7.53 9.26 -3.93
N GLY A 110 -8.45 10.08 -3.40
CA GLY A 110 -9.42 9.62 -2.43
C GLY A 110 -8.78 9.05 -1.17
N ALA A 111 -9.11 7.82 -0.79
CA ALA A 111 -8.55 7.19 0.40
C ALA A 111 -7.28 6.40 0.10
N ALA A 112 -6.26 6.55 0.96
CA ALA A 112 -5.13 5.65 1.11
C ALA A 112 -5.01 5.31 2.61
N ALA A 113 -5.54 4.16 3.02
CA ALA A 113 -5.68 3.82 4.44
C ALA A 113 -5.07 2.46 4.76
N GLY A 114 -4.55 2.30 5.98
CA GLY A 114 -3.99 1.06 6.47
C GLY A 114 -2.92 0.49 5.51
N LEU A 115 -3.09 -0.77 5.09
CA LEU A 115 -2.21 -1.43 4.14
C LEU A 115 -2.05 -0.65 2.82
N GLY A 116 -3.12 0.06 2.36
CA GLY A 116 -3.04 0.90 1.17
C GLY A 116 -2.00 2.01 1.31
N LEU A 117 -1.96 2.68 2.46
CA LEU A 117 -0.93 3.69 2.73
C LEU A 117 0.46 3.03 2.90
N SER A 118 0.55 1.88 3.57
CA SER A 118 1.82 1.15 3.73
C SER A 118 2.46 0.85 2.36
N ILE A 119 1.67 0.32 1.41
CA ILE A 119 2.14 0.01 0.06
C ILE A 119 2.54 1.29 -0.70
N ALA A 120 1.76 2.37 -0.57
CA ALA A 120 2.12 3.64 -1.19
C ALA A 120 3.47 4.16 -0.67
N LEU A 121 3.76 4.01 0.62
CA LEU A 121 5.03 4.42 1.23
C LEU A 121 6.22 3.53 0.82
N ALA A 122 5.99 2.35 0.29
CA ALA A 122 7.02 1.46 -0.23
C ALA A 122 7.57 1.88 -1.60
N THR A 123 6.94 2.85 -2.29
CA THR A 123 7.41 3.40 -3.55
C THR A 123 8.47 4.50 -3.36
N ASP A 124 9.20 4.81 -4.45
CA ASP A 124 10.25 5.83 -4.43
C ASP A 124 9.68 7.25 -4.38
N TYR A 125 8.49 7.46 -4.95
CA TYR A 125 7.83 8.77 -5.01
C TYR A 125 6.34 8.63 -4.83
N THR A 126 5.77 9.44 -3.96
CA THR A 126 4.34 9.43 -3.64
C THR A 126 3.72 10.78 -3.95
N ILE A 127 2.75 10.80 -4.86
CA ILE A 127 1.96 11.98 -5.22
C ILE A 127 0.56 11.77 -4.69
N ALA A 128 0.01 12.73 -3.97
CA ALA A 128 -1.37 12.70 -3.51
C ALA A 128 -2.19 13.84 -4.12
N LYS A 129 -3.35 13.50 -4.67
CA LYS A 129 -4.31 14.50 -5.14
C LYS A 129 -4.83 15.32 -3.97
N GLU A 130 -5.07 16.62 -4.19
CA GLU A 130 -5.79 17.46 -3.21
C GLU A 130 -7.11 16.81 -2.78
N GLY A 131 -7.45 16.96 -1.50
CA GLY A 131 -8.65 16.36 -0.91
C GLY A 131 -8.55 14.86 -0.62
N SER A 132 -7.43 14.19 -0.92
CA SER A 132 -7.17 12.82 -0.52
C SER A 132 -7.14 12.68 1.00
N LYS A 133 -7.37 11.45 1.49
CA LYS A 133 -7.38 11.10 2.91
C LYS A 133 -6.37 9.99 3.15
N LEU A 134 -5.33 10.28 3.90
CA LEU A 134 -4.26 9.34 4.22
C LEU A 134 -4.36 8.94 5.69
N ALA A 135 -4.33 7.64 6.00
CA ALA A 135 -4.47 7.18 7.38
C ALA A 135 -3.69 5.89 7.65
N MET A 136 -2.96 5.86 8.76
CA MET A 136 -2.35 4.63 9.31
C MET A 136 -3.22 4.12 10.47
N ASN A 137 -4.46 3.76 10.15
CA ASN A 137 -5.55 3.61 11.11
C ASN A 137 -5.79 2.19 11.63
N PHE A 138 -4.78 1.34 11.63
CA PHE A 138 -4.87 -0.04 12.16
C PHE A 138 -5.31 -0.08 13.63
N ILE A 139 -4.86 0.90 14.42
CA ILE A 139 -5.19 0.99 15.85
C ILE A 139 -6.70 1.10 16.09
N GLY A 140 -7.45 1.69 15.15
CA GLY A 140 -8.90 1.84 15.24
C GLY A 140 -9.68 0.52 15.22
N ILE A 141 -9.05 -0.56 14.81
CA ILE A 141 -9.60 -1.93 14.84
C ILE A 141 -8.75 -2.87 15.71
N GLY A 142 -7.98 -2.33 16.65
CA GLY A 142 -7.19 -3.11 17.58
C GLY A 142 -6.02 -3.88 16.92
N LEU A 143 -5.50 -3.40 15.77
CA LEU A 143 -4.37 -4.01 15.06
C LEU A 143 -3.14 -3.10 15.09
N ILE A 144 -1.98 -3.69 14.84
CA ILE A 144 -0.75 -2.96 14.52
C ILE A 144 -0.65 -2.78 13.00
N PRO A 145 0.11 -1.79 12.49
CA PRO A 145 0.42 -1.69 11.07
C PRO A 145 1.14 -2.91 10.52
N ASP A 146 0.94 -3.15 9.22
CA ASP A 146 1.62 -4.16 8.41
C ASP A 146 2.11 -3.56 7.09
N GLY A 147 2.60 -4.40 6.18
CA GLY A 147 3.11 -3.94 4.89
C GLY A 147 4.38 -3.10 4.99
N GLY A 148 5.20 -3.31 6.02
CA GLY A 148 6.44 -2.58 6.25
C GLY A 148 6.24 -1.17 6.79
N ALA A 149 5.05 -0.83 7.27
CA ALA A 149 4.72 0.51 7.75
C ALA A 149 5.68 0.99 8.84
N HIS A 150 6.05 0.13 9.79
CA HIS A 150 7.03 0.47 10.84
C HIS A 150 8.37 0.85 10.25
N PHE A 151 8.85 0.13 9.23
CA PHE A 151 10.09 0.44 8.54
C PHE A 151 10.03 1.78 7.79
N PHE A 152 8.96 2.03 7.01
CA PHE A 152 8.85 3.24 6.20
C PHE A 152 8.60 4.48 7.05
N LEU A 153 7.76 4.38 8.08
CA LEU A 153 7.45 5.50 8.96
C LEU A 153 8.65 5.89 9.83
N GLU A 154 9.34 4.92 10.42
CA GLU A 154 10.54 5.22 11.22
C GLU A 154 11.61 5.92 10.39
N ARG A 155 11.84 5.51 9.15
CA ARG A 155 12.83 6.12 8.26
C ARG A 155 12.47 7.54 7.81
N ARG A 156 11.19 7.85 7.73
CA ARG A 156 10.71 9.19 7.30
C ARG A 156 10.55 10.16 8.47
N LEU A 157 10.14 9.67 9.64
CA LEU A 157 9.74 10.49 10.78
C LEU A 157 10.68 10.36 11.98
N GLY A 158 11.48 9.30 12.05
CA GLY A 158 12.13 8.83 13.27
C GLY A 158 11.14 8.09 14.19
N GLU A 159 11.67 7.27 15.10
CA GLU A 159 10.91 6.33 15.94
C GLU A 159 9.78 7.00 16.74
N VAL A 160 10.05 8.14 17.37
CA VAL A 160 9.08 8.80 18.26
C VAL A 160 7.84 9.25 17.50
N ARG A 161 8.03 9.99 16.40
CA ARG A 161 6.90 10.48 15.58
C ARG A 161 6.19 9.37 14.83
N ALA A 162 6.90 8.32 14.43
CA ALA A 162 6.27 7.14 13.83
C ALA A 162 5.30 6.47 14.81
N LYS A 163 5.70 6.30 16.08
CA LYS A 163 4.82 5.77 17.15
C LYS A 163 3.61 6.67 17.38
N GLU A 164 3.80 7.98 17.50
CA GLU A 164 2.69 8.93 17.66
C GLU A 164 1.68 8.81 16.52
N LEU A 165 2.14 8.80 15.25
CA LEU A 165 1.27 8.69 14.09
C LEU A 165 0.49 7.37 14.08
N ILE A 166 1.14 6.25 14.39
CA ILE A 166 0.52 4.92 14.45
C ILE A 166 -0.52 4.86 15.56
N TRP A 167 -0.20 5.35 16.76
CA TRP A 167 -1.10 5.30 17.93
C TRP A 167 -2.27 6.26 17.81
N GLU A 168 -2.09 7.40 17.16
CA GLU A 168 -3.20 8.32 16.89
C GLU A 168 -4.16 7.76 15.84
N GLY A 169 -3.67 7.09 14.81
CA GLY A 169 -4.47 6.51 13.75
C GLY A 169 -5.37 7.51 13.01
N LYS A 170 -5.03 8.80 13.07
CA LYS A 170 -5.84 9.88 12.50
C LYS A 170 -5.77 9.91 10.98
N VAL A 171 -6.82 10.44 10.37
CA VAL A 171 -6.83 10.79 8.95
C VAL A 171 -6.07 12.10 8.77
N MET A 172 -5.13 12.09 7.85
CA MET A 172 -4.32 13.25 7.44
C MET A 172 -4.78 13.76 6.09
N SER A 173 -4.73 15.08 5.91
CA SER A 173 -4.77 15.72 4.59
C SER A 173 -3.44 15.52 3.85
N PRO A 174 -3.39 15.71 2.51
CA PRO A 174 -2.13 15.73 1.77
C PRO A 174 -1.16 16.80 2.28
N ALA A 175 -1.65 17.95 2.73
CA ALA A 175 -0.81 19.02 3.29
C ALA A 175 -0.09 18.57 4.58
N GLU A 176 -0.81 17.94 5.52
CA GLU A 176 -0.21 17.37 6.72
C GLU A 176 0.78 16.23 6.42
N ALA A 177 0.45 15.38 5.43
CA ALA A 177 1.32 14.30 5.02
C ALA A 177 2.61 14.82 4.34
N LEU A 178 2.52 15.88 3.55
CA LEU A 178 3.68 16.53 2.94
C LEU A 178 4.58 17.20 4.01
N GLU A 179 3.98 17.95 4.93
CA GLU A 179 4.71 18.57 6.06
C GLU A 179 5.47 17.53 6.89
N LYS A 180 4.86 16.35 7.08
CA LYS A 180 5.48 15.21 7.77
C LYS A 180 6.46 14.40 6.91
N ASN A 181 6.75 14.79 5.68
CA ASN A 181 7.57 14.03 4.73
C ASN A 181 7.06 12.60 4.43
N LEU A 182 5.78 12.36 4.56
CA LEU A 182 5.17 11.07 4.20
C LEU A 182 4.91 10.95 2.70
N ILE A 183 4.63 12.06 2.04
CA ILE A 183 4.48 12.14 0.58
C ILE A 183 5.46 13.16 0.00
N ASN A 184 5.65 13.12 -1.30
CA ASN A 184 6.62 13.96 -2.00
C ASN A 184 5.98 15.15 -2.69
N GLU A 185 4.69 15.05 -3.08
CA GLU A 185 4.01 16.06 -3.88
C GLU A 185 2.51 16.04 -3.64
N ILE A 186 1.88 17.22 -3.71
CA ILE A 186 0.43 17.40 -3.76
C ILE A 186 0.06 17.85 -5.17
N ALA A 187 -0.96 17.23 -5.75
CA ALA A 187 -1.42 17.51 -7.11
C ALA A 187 -2.88 17.98 -7.14
N GLU A 188 -3.16 19.05 -7.84
CA GLU A 188 -4.52 19.41 -8.24
C GLU A 188 -5.02 18.46 -9.34
N ASP A 189 -4.19 18.24 -10.38
CA ASP A 189 -4.37 17.24 -11.42
C ASP A 189 -3.33 16.12 -11.24
N LEU A 190 -3.81 14.96 -10.76
CA LEU A 190 -2.94 13.84 -10.41
C LEU A 190 -2.28 13.22 -11.65
N ASP A 191 -3.05 13.02 -12.73
CA ASP A 191 -2.54 12.36 -13.93
C ASP A 191 -1.47 13.24 -14.60
N LEU A 192 -1.70 14.55 -14.67
CA LEU A 192 -0.71 15.51 -15.19
C LEU A 192 0.57 15.54 -14.34
N SER A 193 0.45 15.51 -13.01
CA SER A 193 1.61 15.51 -12.11
C SER A 193 2.43 14.22 -12.24
N VAL A 194 1.75 13.07 -12.36
CA VAL A 194 2.40 11.79 -12.61
C VAL A 194 3.12 11.80 -13.95
N GLU A 195 2.46 12.27 -15.01
CA GLU A 195 3.06 12.38 -16.34
C GLU A 195 4.31 13.27 -16.33
N LYS A 196 4.24 14.45 -15.72
CA LYS A 196 5.39 15.35 -15.57
C LYS A 196 6.55 14.67 -14.83
N LYS A 197 6.28 13.94 -13.75
CA LYS A 197 7.31 13.22 -12.99
C LYS A 197 7.94 12.10 -13.83
N VAL A 198 7.14 11.35 -14.57
CA VAL A 198 7.62 10.31 -15.49
C VAL A 198 8.53 10.91 -16.55
N GLN A 199 8.11 12.00 -17.23
CA GLN A 199 8.91 12.67 -18.25
C GLN A 199 10.21 13.25 -17.66
N GLU A 200 10.14 13.84 -16.46
CA GLU A 200 11.32 14.31 -15.73
C GLU A 200 12.33 13.18 -15.52
N TRP A 201 11.88 12.00 -15.06
CA TRP A 201 12.77 10.88 -14.81
C TRP A 201 13.32 10.26 -16.09
N LEU A 202 12.48 10.11 -17.12
CA LEU A 202 12.89 9.55 -18.42
C LEU A 202 13.90 10.47 -19.16
N SER A 203 13.92 11.77 -18.85
CA SER A 203 14.92 12.70 -19.41
C SER A 203 16.27 12.62 -18.72
N LYS A 204 16.39 11.88 -17.61
CA LYS A 204 17.62 11.68 -16.83
C LYS A 204 18.26 10.32 -17.12
N PRO A 205 19.50 10.05 -16.66
CA PRO A 205 20.10 8.72 -16.73
C PRO A 205 19.37 7.72 -15.83
N VAL A 206 18.24 7.19 -16.27
CA VAL A 206 17.34 6.33 -15.49
C VAL A 206 18.07 5.13 -14.89
N GLN A 207 19.00 4.52 -15.63
CA GLN A 207 19.78 3.38 -15.13
C GLN A 207 20.67 3.75 -13.94
N ALA A 208 21.21 4.96 -13.92
CA ALA A 208 21.96 5.44 -12.76
C ALA A 208 21.04 5.69 -11.55
N MET A 209 19.81 6.19 -11.78
CA MET A 209 18.79 6.34 -10.72
C MET A 209 18.38 5.00 -10.16
N ILE A 210 18.08 4.02 -11.02
CA ILE A 210 17.75 2.64 -10.62
C ILE A 210 18.89 2.01 -9.81
N LYS A 211 20.13 2.22 -10.24
CA LYS A 211 21.31 1.70 -9.51
C LYS A 211 21.45 2.34 -8.13
N THR A 212 21.18 3.62 -8.00
CA THR A 212 21.16 4.33 -6.70
C THR A 212 20.09 3.73 -5.78
N LYS A 213 18.85 3.56 -6.28
CA LYS A 213 17.79 2.86 -5.54
C LYS A 213 18.25 1.47 -5.08
N LYS A 214 18.82 0.68 -5.99
CA LYS A 214 19.27 -0.70 -5.68
C LYS A 214 20.30 -0.73 -4.54
N ILE A 215 21.27 0.16 -4.54
CA ILE A 215 22.28 0.24 -3.46
C ILE A 215 21.61 0.51 -2.11
N LEU A 216 20.68 1.46 -2.07
CA LEU A 216 19.96 1.80 -0.84
C LEU A 216 19.02 0.68 -0.41
N ALA A 217 18.31 0.05 -1.34
CA ALA A 217 17.40 -1.05 -1.07
C ALA A 217 18.16 -2.29 -0.54
N GLU A 218 19.25 -2.70 -1.17
CA GLU A 218 20.05 -3.84 -0.72
C GLU A 218 20.63 -3.62 0.68
N ARG A 219 21.13 -2.42 0.97
CA ARG A 219 21.61 -2.07 2.32
C ARG A 219 20.52 -2.21 3.38
N ASN A 220 19.28 -1.83 3.04
CA ASN A 220 18.17 -1.75 3.99
C ASN A 220 17.31 -3.02 4.03
N ARG A 221 17.41 -3.88 3.02
CA ARG A 221 16.59 -5.09 2.87
C ARG A 221 16.60 -5.99 4.10
N PRO A 222 17.75 -6.29 4.76
CA PRO A 222 17.74 -7.13 5.96
C PRO A 222 16.84 -6.59 7.08
N LEU A 223 16.85 -5.28 7.30
CA LEU A 223 15.99 -4.63 8.31
C LEU A 223 14.52 -4.66 7.88
N LEU A 224 14.21 -4.39 6.60
CA LEU A 224 12.84 -4.50 6.09
C LEU A 224 12.29 -5.90 6.32
N LEU A 225 13.02 -6.95 5.94
CA LEU A 225 12.59 -8.33 6.13
C LEU A 225 12.35 -8.65 7.62
N LYS A 226 13.24 -8.17 8.50
CA LYS A 226 13.08 -8.34 9.95
C LYS A 226 11.80 -7.66 10.46
N ILE A 227 11.52 -6.45 10.01
CA ILE A 227 10.29 -5.71 10.41
C ILE A 227 9.05 -6.43 9.90
N LEU A 228 9.03 -6.85 8.63
CA LEU A 228 7.89 -7.58 8.04
C LEU A 228 7.56 -8.87 8.83
N GLU A 229 8.56 -9.62 9.28
CA GLU A 229 8.34 -10.79 10.13
C GLU A 229 7.80 -10.41 11.52
N LEU A 230 8.28 -9.31 12.12
CA LEU A 230 7.75 -8.82 13.39
C LEU A 230 6.32 -8.32 13.26
N GLU A 231 5.97 -7.63 12.16
CA GLU A 231 4.61 -7.21 11.85
C GLU A 231 3.68 -8.42 11.69
N LYS A 232 4.10 -9.44 10.93
CA LYS A 232 3.34 -10.68 10.75
C LYS A 232 3.04 -11.37 12.09
N TYR A 233 4.04 -11.51 12.96
CA TYR A 233 3.86 -12.08 14.29
C TYR A 233 2.95 -11.21 15.18
N GLY A 234 3.13 -9.90 15.16
CA GLY A 234 2.32 -8.95 15.91
C GLY A 234 0.86 -8.95 15.44
N GLN A 235 0.61 -8.97 14.14
CA GLN A 235 -0.72 -9.09 13.56
C GLN A 235 -1.43 -10.37 14.01
N ASP A 236 -0.73 -11.52 13.95
CA ASP A 236 -1.27 -12.81 14.39
C ASP A 236 -1.73 -12.75 15.85
N LYS A 237 -0.91 -12.15 16.73
CA LYS A 237 -1.29 -11.95 18.15
C LYS A 237 -2.46 -10.99 18.32
N MET A 238 -2.46 -9.84 17.67
CA MET A 238 -3.51 -8.84 17.86
C MET A 238 -4.88 -9.35 17.39
N ARG A 239 -4.91 -10.17 16.36
CA ARG A 239 -6.15 -10.77 15.83
C ARG A 239 -6.86 -11.68 16.84
N THR A 240 -6.18 -12.17 17.85
CA THR A 240 -6.79 -13.03 18.89
C THR A 240 -7.34 -12.24 20.09
N THR A 241 -7.10 -10.94 20.16
CA THR A 241 -7.52 -10.08 21.29
C THR A 241 -9.01 -9.75 21.26
N GLU A 242 -9.57 -9.48 22.43
CA GLU A 242 -10.95 -8.98 22.57
C GLU A 242 -11.08 -7.58 21.96
N ASP A 243 -10.03 -6.74 22.09
CA ASP A 243 -10.01 -5.41 21.50
C ASP A 243 -10.10 -5.44 19.97
N HIS A 244 -9.45 -6.42 19.32
CA HIS A 244 -9.61 -6.58 17.87
C HIS A 244 -11.04 -7.00 17.48
N LYS A 245 -11.65 -7.93 18.21
CA LYS A 245 -13.03 -8.35 17.97
C LYS A 245 -13.99 -7.17 18.12
N GLU A 246 -13.81 -6.39 19.20
CA GLU A 246 -14.58 -5.18 19.45
C GLU A 246 -14.35 -4.14 18.33
N GLY A 247 -13.10 -3.89 17.96
CA GLY A 247 -12.76 -2.92 16.94
C GLY A 247 -13.41 -3.21 15.59
N ILE A 248 -13.39 -4.48 15.15
CA ILE A 248 -14.08 -4.92 13.92
C ILE A 248 -15.59 -4.77 14.05
N THR A 249 -16.19 -5.21 15.18
CA THR A 249 -17.63 -5.10 15.42
C THR A 249 -18.07 -3.64 15.37
N ALA A 250 -17.36 -2.78 16.10
CA ALA A 250 -17.63 -1.35 16.14
C ALA A 250 -17.51 -0.69 14.73
N PHE A 251 -16.53 -1.12 13.93
CA PHE A 251 -16.36 -0.64 12.56
C PHE A 251 -17.56 -1.00 11.67
N VAL A 252 -18.03 -2.26 11.75
CA VAL A 252 -19.20 -2.73 10.96
C VAL A 252 -20.48 -2.03 11.41
N GLU A 253 -20.65 -1.85 12.71
CA GLU A 253 -21.81 -1.18 13.33
C GLU A 253 -21.74 0.36 13.24
N LYS A 254 -20.63 0.92 12.73
CA LYS A 254 -20.39 2.37 12.60
C LYS A 254 -20.50 3.11 13.94
N ARG A 255 -20.04 2.51 15.01
CA ARG A 255 -19.96 3.09 16.38
C ARG A 255 -18.51 3.22 16.84
N LYS A 256 -18.30 3.93 17.92
CA LYS A 256 -16.98 3.98 18.57
C LYS A 256 -16.70 2.64 19.27
N PRO A 257 -15.48 2.09 19.17
CA PRO A 257 -15.07 0.91 19.92
C PRO A 257 -14.89 1.25 21.41
N ASN A 258 -15.06 0.24 22.25
CA ASN A 258 -14.78 0.30 23.68
C ASN A 258 -13.66 -0.68 24.02
N PHE A 259 -12.42 -0.24 23.87
CA PHE A 259 -11.24 -1.05 24.13
C PHE A 259 -10.97 -1.25 25.61
N THR A 260 -10.56 -2.45 25.99
CA THR A 260 -10.32 -2.85 27.39
C THR A 260 -8.87 -3.28 27.65
N GLY A 261 -8.04 -3.34 26.62
CA GLY A 261 -6.64 -3.76 26.71
C GLY A 261 -6.46 -5.28 26.80
N LYS A 262 -7.43 -6.07 26.33
CA LYS A 262 -7.43 -7.55 26.40
C LYS A 262 -7.52 -8.19 25.05
#